data_bdcc4fbdeee7b7349b2022960e6c0d6b
#
_entry.id   bdcc4fbdeee7b7349b2022960e6c0d6b
#
_cell.length_a   1.000
_cell.length_b   1.000
_cell.length_c   1.000
_cell.angle_alpha   90.00
_cell.angle_beta   90.00
_cell.angle_gamma   90.00
#
_symmetry.space_group_name_H-M   'P 1'
#
loop_
_entity.id
_entity.type
_entity.pdbx_description
1 polymer ?
#
loop_
_entity_poly.entity_id
_entity_poly.type
_entity_poly.pdbx_seq_one_letter_code
_entity_poly.pdbx_strand_id
1 'polypeptide(L)' 'MPQIIPIKELKNTSEISEMCHRTEEPIYITKNGYGDMVIMSMENYESTMKQLAMYR' A
#
# COMPACT_ATOMS: atom_id res chain seq x y z
N MET A 1 9.05 -6.98 6.11
CA MET A 1 9.66 -6.15 5.07
C MET A 1 8.60 -5.57 4.16
N PRO A 2 8.65 -4.27 3.93
CA PRO A 2 7.66 -3.69 3.02
C PRO A 2 7.92 -4.15 1.59
N GLN A 3 6.85 -4.22 0.84
CA GLN A 3 6.91 -4.54 -0.58
C GLN A 3 7.17 -3.26 -1.35
N ILE A 4 7.99 -3.37 -2.38
CA ILE A 4 8.30 -2.24 -3.24
C ILE A 4 8.09 -2.69 -4.66
N ILE A 5 7.18 -2.05 -5.39
CA ILE A 5 6.93 -2.41 -6.77
C ILE A 5 6.90 -1.19 -7.66
N PRO A 6 7.32 -1.35 -8.93
CA PRO A 6 7.27 -0.25 -9.88
C PRO A 6 5.83 0.08 -10.25
N ILE A 7 5.59 1.33 -10.56
CA ILE A 7 4.25 1.81 -10.84
C ILE A 7 3.60 1.08 -12.02
N LYS A 8 4.40 0.61 -12.96
CA LYS A 8 3.84 -0.06 -14.13
C LYS A 8 3.19 -1.39 -13.77
N GLU A 9 3.52 -1.95 -12.61
CA GLU A 9 2.89 -3.18 -12.15
C GLU A 9 1.46 -2.98 -11.70
N LEU A 10 1.04 -1.76 -11.55
CA LEU A 10 -0.32 -1.48 -11.09
C LEU A 10 -1.39 -1.87 -12.09
N LYS A 11 -1.03 -2.23 -13.31
CA LYS A 11 -2.03 -2.72 -14.25
C LYS A 11 -2.59 -4.07 -13.83
N ASN A 12 -1.87 -4.82 -13.02
CA ASN A 12 -2.35 -6.12 -12.55
C ASN A 12 -3.22 -5.92 -11.33
N THR A 13 -4.41 -5.41 -11.54
CA THR A 13 -5.24 -4.94 -10.41
C THR A 13 -5.65 -6.04 -9.46
N SER A 14 -5.95 -7.23 -9.98
CA SER A 14 -6.32 -8.34 -9.11
C SER A 14 -5.18 -8.75 -8.19
N GLU A 15 -3.99 -8.82 -8.74
CA GLU A 15 -2.83 -9.20 -7.97
C GLU A 15 -2.48 -8.16 -6.92
N ILE A 16 -2.61 -6.90 -7.30
CA ILE A 16 -2.32 -5.82 -6.37
C ILE A 16 -3.31 -5.85 -5.21
N SER A 17 -4.57 -6.06 -5.53
CA SER A 17 -5.60 -6.14 -4.50
C SER A 17 -5.32 -7.28 -3.53
N GLU A 18 -4.99 -8.45 -4.05
CA GLU A 18 -4.67 -9.59 -3.20
C GLU A 18 -3.45 -9.32 -2.34
N MET A 19 -2.46 -8.68 -2.91
CA MET A 19 -1.25 -8.36 -2.19
C MET A 19 -1.55 -7.42 -1.02
N CYS A 20 -2.37 -6.41 -1.27
CA CYS A 20 -2.74 -5.47 -0.22
C CYS A 20 -3.51 -6.13 0.91
N HIS A 21 -4.35 -7.12 0.59
CA HIS A 21 -5.13 -7.80 1.61
C HIS A 21 -4.34 -8.84 2.36
N ARG A 22 -3.25 -9.30 1.76
CA ARG A 22 -2.43 -10.35 2.36
C ARG A 22 -1.40 -9.78 3.33
N THR A 23 -0.93 -8.59 3.10
CA THR A 23 0.08 -7.97 3.93
C THR A 23 -0.56 -6.94 4.84
N GLU A 24 0.04 -6.74 6.01
CA GLU A 24 -0.42 -5.73 6.94
C GLU A 24 0.38 -4.44 6.80
N GLU A 25 1.34 -4.43 5.89
CA GLU A 25 2.18 -3.27 5.70
C GLU A 25 1.83 -2.59 4.40
N PRO A 26 2.09 -1.29 4.30
CA PRO A 26 1.84 -0.61 3.03
C PRO A 26 2.77 -1.11 1.95
N ILE A 27 2.32 -0.99 0.72
CA ILE A 27 3.12 -1.34 -0.43
C ILE A 27 3.60 -0.06 -1.08
N TYR A 28 4.89 0.08 -1.21
CA TYR A 28 5.48 1.30 -1.76
C TYR A 28 5.56 1.18 -3.27
N ILE A 29 5.09 2.21 -3.94
CA ILE A 29 5.08 2.26 -5.40
C ILE A 29 6.16 3.23 -5.85
N THR A 30 7.00 2.79 -6.76
CA THR A 30 8.08 3.64 -7.26
C THR A 30 7.82 4.03 -8.70
N LYS A 31 8.35 5.16 -9.06
CA LYS A 31 8.32 5.65 -10.42
C LYS A 31 9.71 6.17 -10.74
N ASN A 32 10.29 5.65 -11.83
CA ASN A 32 11.64 6.01 -12.24
C ASN A 32 12.65 5.80 -11.12
N GLY A 33 12.45 4.74 -10.34
CA GLY A 33 13.37 4.40 -9.27
C GLY A 33 13.18 5.15 -7.97
N TYR A 34 12.19 6.04 -7.90
CA TYR A 34 11.95 6.83 -6.71
C TYR A 34 10.59 6.52 -6.11
N GLY A 35 10.48 6.63 -4.81
CA GLY A 35 9.22 6.44 -4.14
C GLY A 35 8.22 7.48 -4.63
N ASP A 36 7.06 7.02 -5.07
CA ASP A 36 6.04 7.89 -5.63
C ASP A 36 4.77 7.89 -4.80
N MET A 37 4.34 6.73 -4.37
CA MET A 37 3.12 6.64 -3.58
C MET A 37 3.11 5.35 -2.79
N VAL A 38 2.10 5.24 -1.93
CA VAL A 38 1.93 4.08 -1.07
C VAL A 38 0.50 3.60 -1.26
N ILE A 39 0.31 2.28 -1.33
CA ILE A 39 -1.03 1.72 -1.39
C ILE A 39 -1.21 0.74 -0.26
N MET A 40 -2.43 0.58 0.19
CA MET A 40 -2.76 -0.36 1.24
C MET A 40 -4.26 -0.64 1.19
N SER A 41 -4.67 -1.71 1.84
CA SER A 41 -6.09 -2.03 1.90
C SER A 41 -6.80 -1.02 2.79
N MET A 42 -8.10 -0.89 2.58
CA MET A 42 -8.90 0.02 3.42
C MET A 42 -8.83 -0.38 4.88
N GLU A 43 -8.79 -1.67 5.11
CA GLU A 43 -8.72 -2.20 6.45
C GLU A 43 -7.44 -1.74 7.15
N ASN A 44 -6.32 -1.86 6.46
CA ASN A 44 -5.04 -1.44 7.00
C ASN A 44 -4.97 0.06 7.19
N TYR A 45 -5.54 0.79 6.25
CA TYR A 45 -5.56 2.23 6.34
C TYR A 45 -6.33 2.70 7.58
N GLU A 46 -7.50 2.13 7.77
CA GLU A 46 -8.31 2.51 8.92
C GLU A 46 -7.65 2.14 10.24
N SER A 47 -7.02 0.99 10.27
CA SER A 47 -6.32 0.56 11.46
C SER A 47 -5.17 1.50 11.79
N THR A 48 -4.44 1.91 10.78
CA THR A 48 -3.33 2.84 10.96
C THR A 48 -3.82 4.18 11.48
N MET A 49 -4.93 4.67 10.94
CA MET A 49 -5.46 5.95 11.40
C MET A 49 -5.92 5.88 12.83
N LYS A 50 -6.49 4.76 13.23
CA LYS A 50 -6.89 4.58 14.62
C LYS A 50 -5.70 4.59 15.55
N GLN A 51 -4.63 3.93 15.15
CA GLN A 51 -3.43 3.87 15.96
C GLN A 51 -2.82 5.23 16.17
N LEU A 52 -2.89 6.07 15.16
CA LEU A 52 -2.38 7.41 15.29
C LEU A 52 -3.23 8.26 16.21
N ALA A 53 -4.48 7.89 16.37
CA ALA A 53 -5.41 8.59 17.26
C ALA A 53 -5.49 10.06 16.94
N MET A 54 -5.34 10.37 15.68
CA MET A 54 -5.29 11.75 15.28
C MET A 54 -6.60 12.26 14.74
N TYR A 55 -7.50 11.37 14.45
CA TYR A 55 -8.77 11.78 13.91
C TYR A 55 -9.75 12.01 15.01
N ARG A 56 -10.76 12.71 14.72
CA ARG A 56 -11.81 13.02 15.69
C ARG A 56 -12.98 12.14 15.54
#